data_14e528acff45188f416a967618edbf2a
#
_entry.id   14e528acff45188f416a967618edbf2a
#
_cell.length_a   1.000
_cell.length_b   1.000
_cell.length_c   1.000
_cell.angle_alpha   90.00
_cell.angle_beta   90.00
_cell.angle_gamma   90.00
#
_symmetry.space_group_name_H-M   'P 1'
#
loop_
_entity.id
_entity.type
_entity.pdbx_description
1 polymer ?
#
loop_
_entity_poly.entity_id
_entity_poly.type
_entity_poly.pdbx_seq_one_letter_code
_entity_poly.pdbx_strand_id
1 'polypeptide(L)'
;MKKTGLTSAEIGILWTHYMQNSMSLQLLKYFNETVDDDEIKTVVKTAIVNAESVLHEITLFFTEANLDIPVGFTEKDVNLSAPKLFSDYFMLIFLEIMGKTGLVAYALSQGVSSRKDVRDFFSKNLMNTSKLFDLCVDTAKERGTYVNPPLIKIQKGVEFIEGKKYFKQGIPPFYKRSLNAIEITHLFENIKTNTLGVLACTAFGQTTKSREVKKFLEDGKHISEKHVRIFTKALIEMDITPSMNHDMAITDSTTTVFSDKLIMYLMSVL
;
A
#
# COMPACT_ATOMS: atom_id res chain seq x y z
N MET A 1 15.78 -35.84 7.39
CA MET A 1 15.22 -35.71 6.01
C MET A 1 15.98 -34.65 5.27
N LYS A 2 16.53 -34.94 4.07
CA LYS A 2 17.10 -33.87 3.20
C LYS A 2 15.99 -32.85 2.92
N LYS A 3 16.23 -31.57 3.21
CA LYS A 3 15.31 -30.50 2.77
C LYS A 3 15.19 -30.59 1.24
N THR A 4 13.98 -30.65 0.73
CA THR A 4 13.74 -30.52 -0.73
C THR A 4 14.16 -29.13 -1.16
N GLY A 5 14.72 -28.98 -2.37
CA GLY A 5 15.07 -27.66 -2.93
C GLY A 5 13.85 -26.73 -2.98
N LEU A 6 14.11 -25.43 -3.12
CA LEU A 6 13.04 -24.46 -3.37
C LEU A 6 12.40 -24.70 -4.74
N THR A 7 11.09 -24.63 -4.82
CA THR A 7 10.35 -24.68 -6.09
C THR A 7 10.46 -23.34 -6.83
N SER A 8 10.14 -23.32 -8.12
CA SER A 8 10.10 -22.07 -8.90
C SER A 8 9.15 -21.03 -8.31
N ALA A 9 8.00 -21.46 -7.76
CA ALA A 9 7.07 -20.60 -7.07
C ALA A 9 7.70 -19.97 -5.82
N GLU A 10 8.36 -20.79 -4.98
CA GLU A 10 9.01 -20.31 -3.76
C GLU A 10 10.17 -19.37 -4.05
N ILE A 11 10.99 -19.66 -5.06
CA ILE A 11 12.07 -18.73 -5.50
C ILE A 11 11.46 -17.39 -5.94
N GLY A 12 10.42 -17.43 -6.78
CA GLY A 12 9.80 -16.22 -7.32
C GLY A 12 9.17 -15.33 -6.24
N ILE A 13 8.39 -15.93 -5.31
CA ILE A 13 7.75 -15.16 -4.24
C ILE A 13 8.76 -14.64 -3.21
N LEU A 14 9.79 -15.44 -2.83
CA LEU A 14 10.86 -14.97 -1.94
C LEU A 14 11.64 -13.82 -2.58
N TRP A 15 11.96 -13.92 -3.88
CA TRP A 15 12.59 -12.84 -4.63
C TRP A 15 11.73 -11.56 -4.62
N THR A 16 10.43 -11.69 -4.88
CA THR A 16 9.49 -10.56 -4.88
C THR A 16 9.44 -9.89 -3.51
N HIS A 17 9.29 -10.67 -2.43
CA HIS A 17 9.29 -10.14 -1.08
C HIS A 17 10.62 -9.50 -0.69
N TYR A 18 11.76 -10.03 -1.16
CA TYR A 18 13.06 -9.41 -0.94
C TYR A 18 13.14 -8.03 -1.59
N MET A 19 12.72 -7.92 -2.85
CA MET A 19 12.72 -6.64 -3.57
C MET A 19 11.79 -5.62 -2.91
N GLN A 20 10.57 -6.01 -2.56
CA GLN A 20 9.60 -5.14 -1.90
C GLN A 20 10.07 -4.68 -0.52
N ASN A 21 10.58 -5.59 0.32
CA ASN A 21 11.04 -5.23 1.66
C ASN A 21 12.32 -4.41 1.63
N SER A 22 13.25 -4.66 0.70
CA SER A 22 14.46 -3.83 0.55
C SER A 22 14.12 -2.40 0.11
N MET A 23 13.16 -2.22 -0.79
CA MET A 23 12.63 -0.91 -1.19
C MET A 23 11.93 -0.23 -0.02
N SER A 24 11.01 -0.93 0.65
CA SER A 24 10.28 -0.41 1.80
C SER A 24 11.21 0.03 2.92
N LEU A 25 12.28 -0.72 3.20
CA LEU A 25 13.25 -0.37 4.23
C LEU A 25 13.91 0.99 3.97
N GLN A 26 14.20 1.35 2.71
CA GLN A 26 14.78 2.67 2.41
C GLN A 26 13.77 3.80 2.64
N LEU A 27 12.49 3.61 2.27
CA LEU A 27 11.43 4.57 2.57
C LEU A 27 11.25 4.74 4.09
N LEU A 28 11.19 3.63 4.81
CA LEU A 28 11.01 3.62 6.27
C LEU A 28 12.16 4.29 7.01
N LYS A 29 13.41 4.07 6.57
CA LYS A 29 14.58 4.79 7.11
C LYS A 29 14.41 6.30 6.94
N TYR A 30 13.99 6.75 5.76
CA TYR A 30 13.74 8.18 5.54
C TYR A 30 12.57 8.71 6.38
N PHE A 31 11.48 7.96 6.51
CA PHE A 31 10.38 8.33 7.39
C PHE A 31 10.84 8.45 8.86
N ASN A 32 11.66 7.50 9.35
CA ASN A 32 12.20 7.55 10.70
C ASN A 32 13.05 8.79 11.00
N GLU A 33 13.81 9.27 10.02
CA GLU A 33 14.62 10.48 10.14
C GLU A 33 13.78 11.77 10.10
N THR A 34 12.60 11.74 9.46
CA THR A 34 11.84 12.96 9.18
C THR A 34 10.48 13.04 9.90
N VAL A 35 10.06 11.98 10.58
CA VAL A 35 8.84 11.98 11.39
C VAL A 35 9.06 12.77 12.68
N ASP A 36 8.12 13.69 12.97
CA ASP A 36 8.15 14.50 14.21
C ASP A 36 7.33 13.89 15.35
N ASP A 37 6.26 13.15 15.01
CA ASP A 37 5.33 12.54 15.94
C ASP A 37 5.89 11.24 16.53
N ASP A 38 6.01 11.16 17.85
CA ASP A 38 6.64 10.01 18.54
C ASP A 38 5.84 8.70 18.41
N GLU A 39 4.50 8.78 18.33
CA GLU A 39 3.68 7.58 18.18
C GLU A 39 3.76 7.05 16.76
N ILE A 40 3.67 7.93 15.75
CA ILE A 40 3.88 7.55 14.35
C ILE A 40 5.32 7.05 14.15
N LYS A 41 6.30 7.64 14.82
CA LYS A 41 7.68 7.14 14.82
C LYS A 41 7.79 5.72 15.36
N THR A 42 6.99 5.37 16.36
CA THR A 42 6.93 4.00 16.90
C THR A 42 6.37 3.02 15.87
N VAL A 43 5.34 3.41 15.11
CA VAL A 43 4.82 2.63 13.98
C VAL A 43 5.89 2.41 12.92
N VAL A 44 6.58 3.48 12.50
CA VAL A 44 7.69 3.42 11.52
C VAL A 44 8.80 2.48 11.98
N LYS A 45 9.24 2.58 13.23
CA LYS A 45 10.27 1.70 13.81
C LYS A 45 9.84 0.22 13.81
N THR A 46 8.58 -0.05 14.14
CA THR A 46 8.02 -1.40 14.09
C THR A 46 8.06 -1.96 12.66
N ALA A 47 7.71 -1.15 11.67
CA ALA A 47 7.79 -1.52 10.26
C ALA A 47 9.23 -1.80 9.80
N ILE A 48 10.21 -1.00 10.25
CA ILE A 48 11.65 -1.22 9.98
C ILE A 48 12.08 -2.59 10.49
N VAL A 49 11.81 -2.90 11.76
CA VAL A 49 12.18 -4.19 12.37
C VAL A 49 11.57 -5.36 11.61
N ASN A 50 10.31 -5.25 11.19
CA ASN A 50 9.66 -6.28 10.39
C ASN A 50 10.36 -6.46 9.03
N ALA A 51 10.66 -5.38 8.32
CA ALA A 51 11.31 -5.44 7.00
C ALA A 51 12.73 -6.05 7.10
N GLU A 52 13.50 -5.65 8.11
CA GLU A 52 14.84 -6.21 8.35
C GLU A 52 14.80 -7.70 8.66
N SER A 53 13.83 -8.14 9.50
CA SER A 53 13.63 -9.57 9.80
C SER A 53 13.29 -10.37 8.53
N VAL A 54 12.41 -9.85 7.68
CA VAL A 54 12.04 -10.49 6.40
C VAL A 54 13.24 -10.63 5.49
N LEU A 55 14.02 -9.58 5.30
CA LEU A 55 15.22 -9.59 4.45
C LEU A 55 16.26 -10.60 4.96
N HIS A 56 16.48 -10.64 6.27
CA HIS A 56 17.41 -11.57 6.88
C HIS A 56 16.98 -13.04 6.64
N GLU A 57 15.72 -13.37 6.90
CA GLU A 57 15.22 -14.73 6.74
C GLU A 57 15.21 -15.17 5.27
N ILE A 58 14.86 -14.29 4.33
CA ILE A 58 14.93 -14.60 2.89
C ILE A 58 16.37 -14.85 2.47
N THR A 59 17.33 -14.06 2.95
CA THR A 59 18.75 -14.28 2.70
C THR A 59 19.19 -15.68 3.12
N LEU A 60 18.71 -16.19 4.27
CA LEU A 60 19.00 -17.56 4.73
C LEU A 60 18.41 -18.59 3.76
N PHE A 61 17.19 -18.43 3.27
CA PHE A 61 16.58 -19.35 2.30
C PHE A 61 17.39 -19.44 1.00
N PHE A 62 17.85 -18.31 0.46
CA PHE A 62 18.68 -18.28 -0.76
C PHE A 62 20.05 -18.91 -0.52
N THR A 63 20.70 -18.59 0.61
CA THR A 63 22.00 -19.16 0.99
C THR A 63 21.92 -20.67 1.18
N GLU A 64 20.92 -21.17 1.91
CA GLU A 64 20.71 -22.62 2.10
C GLU A 64 20.43 -23.36 0.79
N ALA A 65 19.77 -22.68 -0.16
CA ALA A 65 19.49 -23.24 -1.48
C ALA A 65 20.68 -23.12 -2.45
N ASN A 66 21.79 -22.55 -2.03
CA ASN A 66 22.97 -22.22 -2.89
C ASN A 66 22.58 -21.37 -4.11
N LEU A 67 21.71 -20.36 -3.88
CA LEU A 67 21.26 -19.38 -4.87
C LEU A 67 21.85 -18.00 -4.54
N ASP A 68 22.06 -17.19 -5.58
CA ASP A 68 22.48 -15.80 -5.39
C ASP A 68 21.39 -14.99 -4.69
N ILE A 69 21.80 -14.13 -3.75
CA ILE A 69 20.90 -13.21 -3.06
C ILE A 69 20.48 -12.11 -4.03
N PRO A 70 19.17 -11.76 -4.11
CA PRO A 70 18.73 -10.68 -4.99
C PRO A 70 19.43 -9.35 -4.70
N VAL A 71 19.73 -8.59 -5.75
CA VAL A 71 20.23 -7.22 -5.62
C VAL A 71 19.05 -6.28 -5.39
N GLY A 72 18.76 -6.03 -4.13
CA GLY A 72 17.67 -5.14 -3.72
C GLY A 72 18.04 -3.65 -3.74
N PHE A 73 17.24 -2.86 -3.03
CA PHE A 73 17.49 -1.43 -2.80
C PHE A 73 18.37 -1.25 -1.57
N THR A 74 19.23 -0.23 -1.61
CA THR A 74 20.26 0.03 -0.61
C THR A 74 20.26 1.51 -0.19
N GLU A 75 21.14 1.88 0.72
CA GLU A 75 21.35 3.27 1.15
C GLU A 75 21.75 4.21 0.00
N LYS A 76 22.19 3.68 -1.15
CA LYS A 76 22.44 4.48 -2.35
C LYS A 76 21.16 4.95 -3.03
N ASP A 77 20.03 4.36 -2.70
CA ASP A 77 18.73 4.66 -3.27
C ASP A 77 17.94 5.68 -2.44
N VAL A 78 18.49 6.17 -1.31
CA VAL A 78 17.84 7.14 -0.42
C VAL A 78 18.82 8.19 0.09
N ASN A 79 18.36 9.44 0.18
CA ASN A 79 19.07 10.53 0.81
C ASN A 79 18.43 10.83 2.18
N LEU A 80 19.00 10.28 3.25
CA LEU A 80 18.49 10.44 4.60
C LEU A 80 18.67 11.88 5.15
N SER A 81 19.54 12.68 4.52
CA SER A 81 19.77 14.09 4.91
C SER A 81 18.82 15.05 4.18
N ALA A 82 17.94 14.55 3.30
CA ALA A 82 16.99 15.39 2.59
C ALA A 82 15.95 15.98 3.56
N PRO A 83 15.49 17.22 3.36
CA PRO A 83 14.42 17.80 4.16
C PRO A 83 13.15 16.96 4.13
N LYS A 84 12.31 17.09 5.15
CA LYS A 84 11.01 16.43 5.24
C LYS A 84 10.17 16.68 3.99
N LEU A 85 9.76 15.60 3.31
CA LEU A 85 8.97 15.65 2.08
C LEU A 85 7.49 15.36 2.35
N PHE A 86 7.20 14.47 3.30
CA PHE A 86 5.86 14.01 3.63
C PHE A 86 5.45 14.42 5.04
N SER A 87 4.18 14.77 5.25
CA SER A 87 3.64 14.92 6.60
C SER A 87 3.65 13.58 7.33
N ASP A 88 3.69 13.60 8.65
CA ASP A 88 3.59 12.40 9.49
C ASP A 88 2.35 11.59 9.18
N TYR A 89 1.31 12.31 8.87
CA TYR A 89 0.03 11.76 8.50
C TYR A 89 0.07 10.97 7.18
N PHE A 90 0.75 11.52 6.17
CA PHE A 90 1.00 10.77 4.93
C PHE A 90 1.75 9.46 5.23
N MET A 91 2.76 9.52 6.10
CA MET A 91 3.56 8.34 6.46
C MET A 91 2.69 7.27 7.13
N LEU A 92 1.80 7.64 8.04
CA LEU A 92 0.91 6.71 8.74
C LEU A 92 -0.08 6.03 7.76
N ILE A 93 -0.73 6.80 6.88
CA ILE A 93 -1.66 6.24 5.89
C ILE A 93 -0.94 5.40 4.85
N PHE A 94 0.26 5.80 4.44
CA PHE A 94 1.09 4.99 3.56
C PHE A 94 1.36 3.62 4.20
N LEU A 95 1.74 3.58 5.48
CA LEU A 95 1.97 2.32 6.22
C LEU A 95 0.71 1.49 6.38
N GLU A 96 -0.43 2.10 6.62
CA GLU A 96 -1.73 1.41 6.68
C GLU A 96 -2.06 0.72 5.35
N ILE A 97 -1.92 1.44 4.22
CA ILE A 97 -2.19 0.88 2.88
C ILE A 97 -1.18 -0.22 2.54
N MET A 98 0.10 -0.02 2.83
CA MET A 98 1.13 -1.03 2.61
C MET A 98 0.91 -2.26 3.51
N GLY A 99 0.49 -2.06 4.75
CA GLY A 99 0.10 -3.14 5.66
C GLY A 99 -1.04 -3.98 5.09
N LYS A 100 -2.10 -3.35 4.60
CA LYS A 100 -3.23 -4.03 3.95
C LYS A 100 -2.80 -4.83 2.72
N THR A 101 -1.97 -4.26 1.86
CA THR A 101 -1.42 -4.94 0.68
C THR A 101 -0.54 -6.13 1.10
N GLY A 102 0.27 -5.95 2.14
CA GLY A 102 1.12 -6.99 2.71
C GLY A 102 0.34 -8.18 3.26
N LEU A 103 -0.81 -7.95 3.92
CA LEU A 103 -1.69 -9.03 4.39
C LEU A 103 -2.10 -9.95 3.23
N VAL A 104 -2.51 -9.38 2.11
CA VAL A 104 -2.89 -10.16 0.92
C VAL A 104 -1.67 -10.87 0.32
N ALA A 105 -0.55 -10.18 0.19
CA ALA A 105 0.66 -10.72 -0.41
C ALA A 105 1.22 -11.92 0.39
N TYR A 106 1.33 -11.81 1.72
CA TYR A 106 1.82 -12.90 2.57
C TYR A 106 0.87 -14.09 2.59
N ALA A 107 -0.46 -13.88 2.62
CA ALA A 107 -1.46 -14.95 2.56
C ALA A 107 -1.38 -15.73 1.24
N LEU A 108 -1.31 -15.03 0.09
CA LEU A 108 -1.16 -15.66 -1.21
C LEU A 108 0.16 -16.44 -1.31
N SER A 109 1.26 -15.85 -0.84
CA SER A 109 2.58 -16.50 -0.84
C SER A 109 2.61 -17.76 0.00
N GLN A 110 1.95 -17.77 1.16
CA GLN A 110 1.78 -18.98 1.96
C GLN A 110 1.04 -20.07 1.18
N GLY A 111 -0.04 -19.70 0.46
CA GLY A 111 -0.88 -20.64 -0.28
C GLY A 111 -0.19 -21.35 -1.44
N VAL A 112 0.85 -20.76 -2.02
CA VAL A 112 1.62 -21.36 -3.14
C VAL A 112 2.92 -22.03 -2.70
N SER A 113 3.25 -22.00 -1.41
CA SER A 113 4.48 -22.59 -0.87
C SER A 113 4.30 -24.06 -0.52
N SER A 114 5.19 -24.90 -1.05
CA SER A 114 5.18 -26.36 -0.82
C SER A 114 5.93 -26.75 0.45
N ARG A 115 7.09 -26.10 0.73
CA ARG A 115 7.93 -26.38 1.88
C ARG A 115 7.29 -25.83 3.16
N LYS A 116 7.31 -26.62 4.24
CA LYS A 116 6.73 -26.24 5.52
C LYS A 116 7.41 -24.98 6.11
N ASP A 117 8.73 -24.93 6.09
CA ASP A 117 9.50 -23.81 6.64
C ASP A 117 9.23 -22.49 5.88
N VAL A 118 9.01 -22.54 4.56
CA VAL A 118 8.60 -21.39 3.75
C VAL A 118 7.16 -20.94 4.11
N ARG A 119 6.24 -21.90 4.31
CA ARG A 119 4.89 -21.57 4.80
C ARG A 119 4.91 -20.96 6.19
N ASP A 120 5.73 -21.50 7.10
CA ASP A 120 5.88 -20.97 8.46
C ASP A 120 6.42 -19.54 8.45
N PHE A 121 7.40 -19.25 7.57
CA PHE A 121 7.92 -17.92 7.33
C PHE A 121 6.81 -16.95 6.88
N PHE A 122 6.00 -17.31 5.89
CA PHE A 122 4.91 -16.46 5.42
C PHE A 122 3.80 -16.30 6.45
N SER A 123 3.45 -17.38 7.19
CA SER A 123 2.51 -17.30 8.33
C SER A 123 2.97 -16.31 9.40
N LYS A 124 4.24 -16.38 9.81
CA LYS A 124 4.82 -15.48 10.79
C LYS A 124 4.73 -14.02 10.32
N ASN A 125 5.10 -13.77 9.07
CA ASN A 125 5.12 -12.41 8.53
C ASN A 125 3.71 -11.88 8.24
N LEU A 126 2.74 -12.71 7.90
CA LEU A 126 1.33 -12.36 7.87
C LEU A 126 0.85 -11.84 9.23
N MET A 127 1.18 -12.55 10.32
CA MET A 127 0.80 -12.14 11.68
C MET A 127 1.50 -10.85 12.12
N ASN A 128 2.78 -10.66 11.77
CA ASN A 128 3.50 -9.43 12.07
C ASN A 128 2.90 -8.24 11.29
N THR A 129 2.53 -8.44 10.03
CA THR A 129 1.87 -7.42 9.21
C THR A 129 0.48 -7.08 9.75
N SER A 130 -0.28 -8.06 10.24
CA SER A 130 -1.57 -7.82 10.90
C SER A 130 -1.41 -6.91 12.12
N LYS A 131 -0.44 -7.21 12.99
CA LYS A 131 -0.14 -6.38 14.18
C LYS A 131 0.30 -4.96 13.79
N LEU A 132 1.10 -4.81 12.74
CA LEU A 132 1.50 -3.49 12.24
C LEU A 132 0.30 -2.73 11.69
N PHE A 133 -0.58 -3.38 10.94
CA PHE A 133 -1.81 -2.78 10.42
C PHE A 133 -2.72 -2.32 11.56
N ASP A 134 -2.94 -3.16 12.59
CA ASP A 134 -3.71 -2.79 13.78
C ASP A 134 -3.11 -1.57 14.46
N LEU A 135 -1.79 -1.53 14.64
CA LEU A 135 -1.08 -0.39 15.22
C LEU A 135 -1.28 0.90 14.40
N CYS A 136 -1.22 0.82 13.06
CA CYS A 136 -1.50 1.98 12.19
C CYS A 136 -2.95 2.48 12.39
N VAL A 137 -3.93 1.58 12.42
CA VAL A 137 -5.35 1.92 12.58
C VAL A 137 -5.61 2.53 13.94
N ASP A 138 -5.07 1.95 15.01
CA ASP A 138 -5.28 2.43 16.38
C ASP A 138 -4.62 3.79 16.56
N THR A 139 -3.38 3.99 16.10
CA THR A 139 -2.71 5.30 16.12
C THR A 139 -3.53 6.35 15.34
N ALA A 140 -4.08 6.00 14.17
CA ALA A 140 -4.90 6.90 13.39
C ALA A 140 -6.22 7.26 14.09
N LYS A 141 -6.85 6.31 14.82
CA LYS A 141 -8.07 6.54 15.59
C LYS A 141 -7.82 7.44 16.81
N GLU A 142 -6.75 7.18 17.55
CA GLU A 142 -6.37 7.99 18.72
C GLU A 142 -6.12 9.45 18.35
N ARG A 143 -5.60 9.68 17.15
CA ARG A 143 -5.37 11.02 16.61
C ARG A 143 -6.58 11.65 15.93
N GLY A 144 -7.72 10.95 15.88
CA GLY A 144 -8.93 11.41 15.22
C GLY A 144 -8.81 11.53 13.69
N THR A 145 -7.88 10.81 13.11
CA THR A 145 -7.48 10.94 11.72
C THR A 145 -7.84 9.71 10.89
N TYR A 146 -8.36 8.68 11.53
CA TYR A 146 -8.83 7.49 10.83
C TYR A 146 -10.06 7.78 9.97
N VAL A 147 -9.94 7.52 8.69
CA VAL A 147 -11.06 7.70 7.74
C VAL A 147 -11.91 6.44 7.75
N ASN A 148 -13.06 6.54 8.44
CA ASN A 148 -14.01 5.43 8.52
C ASN A 148 -14.69 5.16 7.16
N PRO A 149 -14.86 3.89 6.77
CA PRO A 149 -15.75 3.54 5.68
C PRO A 149 -17.18 4.06 5.93
N PRO A 150 -17.94 4.40 4.88
CA PRO A 150 -19.28 4.93 5.04
C PRO A 150 -20.22 3.97 5.77
N LEU A 151 -20.98 4.48 6.73
CA LEU A 151 -22.07 3.73 7.34
C LEU A 151 -23.29 3.75 6.42
N ILE A 152 -23.82 2.58 6.12
CA ILE A 152 -25.02 2.41 5.28
C ILE A 152 -26.16 1.79 6.08
N LYS A 153 -27.38 2.23 5.77
CA LYS A 153 -28.60 1.61 6.32
C LYS A 153 -29.02 0.47 5.39
N ILE A 154 -28.99 -0.75 5.89
CA ILE A 154 -29.46 -1.92 5.14
C ILE A 154 -30.93 -2.15 5.54
N GLN A 155 -31.82 -2.20 4.55
CA GLN A 155 -33.23 -2.58 4.78
C GLN A 155 -33.32 -4.06 5.12
N LYS A 156 -34.25 -4.40 6.03
CA LYS A 156 -34.52 -5.83 6.33
C LYS A 156 -35.30 -6.45 5.17
N GLY A 157 -34.87 -7.60 4.72
CA GLY A 157 -35.50 -8.37 3.66
C GLY A 157 -34.42 -9.09 2.84
N VAL A 158 -34.85 -10.13 2.14
CA VAL A 158 -34.01 -10.87 1.19
C VAL A 158 -34.53 -10.54 -0.20
N GLU A 159 -33.68 -9.92 -1.03
CA GLU A 159 -33.98 -9.71 -2.43
C GLU A 159 -33.14 -10.67 -3.29
N PHE A 160 -33.82 -11.33 -4.21
CA PHE A 160 -33.16 -12.22 -5.16
C PHE A 160 -32.93 -11.48 -6.49
N ILE A 161 -31.74 -11.63 -7.06
CA ILE A 161 -31.42 -11.08 -8.38
C ILE A 161 -32.08 -11.97 -9.45
N GLU A 162 -33.24 -11.55 -9.96
CA GLU A 162 -34.02 -12.27 -10.96
C GLU A 162 -33.60 -11.91 -12.40
N GLY A 163 -32.31 -12.00 -12.71
CA GLY A 163 -31.82 -11.88 -14.07
C GLY A 163 -31.05 -10.60 -14.44
N LYS A 164 -30.73 -10.47 -15.73
CA LYS A 164 -29.82 -9.42 -16.27
C LYS A 164 -30.32 -7.97 -16.09
N LYS A 165 -31.59 -7.77 -15.74
CA LYS A 165 -32.14 -6.43 -15.47
C LYS A 165 -31.42 -5.74 -14.30
N TYR A 166 -30.96 -6.48 -13.31
CA TYR A 166 -30.19 -5.94 -12.20
C TYR A 166 -28.94 -5.16 -12.65
N PHE A 167 -28.23 -5.66 -13.64
CA PHE A 167 -27.03 -5.00 -14.20
C PHE A 167 -27.35 -3.87 -15.18
N LYS A 168 -28.58 -3.84 -15.72
CA LYS A 168 -29.02 -2.82 -16.68
C LYS A 168 -29.64 -1.59 -16.03
N GLN A 169 -29.92 -1.64 -14.73
CA GLN A 169 -30.48 -0.51 -13.97
C GLN A 169 -29.39 0.55 -13.72
N GLY A 170 -29.04 1.30 -14.70
CA GLY A 170 -28.01 2.34 -14.63
C GLY A 170 -27.75 3.01 -15.96
N ILE A 171 -28.44 2.56 -17.02
CA ILE A 171 -28.37 3.17 -18.36
C ILE A 171 -29.53 4.17 -18.46
N PRO A 172 -29.31 5.47 -18.72
CA PRO A 172 -30.38 6.43 -18.96
C PRO A 172 -31.32 5.93 -20.07
N PRO A 173 -32.69 6.11 -19.92
CA PRO A 173 -33.39 6.92 -18.95
C PRO A 173 -33.87 6.17 -17.67
N PHE A 174 -33.34 5.00 -17.38
CA PHE A 174 -33.80 4.17 -16.27
C PHE A 174 -33.18 4.60 -14.94
N TYR A 175 -33.93 4.46 -13.84
CA TYR A 175 -33.48 4.77 -12.49
C TYR A 175 -32.20 4.02 -12.13
N LYS A 176 -31.20 4.74 -11.65
CA LYS A 176 -29.97 4.13 -11.11
C LYS A 176 -30.34 3.25 -9.92
N ARG A 177 -29.93 1.98 -9.92
CA ARG A 177 -30.01 1.17 -8.72
C ARG A 177 -29.04 1.71 -7.66
N SER A 178 -29.38 1.52 -6.40
CA SER A 178 -28.46 1.79 -5.31
C SER A 178 -27.23 0.91 -5.39
N LEU A 179 -26.08 1.45 -5.01
CA LEU A 179 -24.85 0.67 -4.85
C LEU A 179 -25.04 -0.32 -3.69
N ASN A 180 -24.55 -1.53 -3.84
CA ASN A 180 -24.48 -2.49 -2.74
C ASN A 180 -23.25 -2.22 -1.84
N ALA A 181 -23.21 -2.85 -0.67
CA ALA A 181 -22.13 -2.66 0.30
C ALA A 181 -20.73 -2.97 -0.26
N ILE A 182 -20.62 -3.99 -1.13
CA ILE A 182 -19.34 -4.37 -1.76
C ILE A 182 -18.87 -3.26 -2.70
N GLU A 183 -19.76 -2.75 -3.53
CA GLU A 183 -19.44 -1.65 -4.47
C GLU A 183 -19.03 -0.38 -3.73
N ILE A 184 -19.75 -0.04 -2.66
CA ILE A 184 -19.42 1.12 -1.79
C ILE A 184 -18.03 0.94 -1.18
N THR A 185 -17.74 -0.24 -0.64
CA THR A 185 -16.43 -0.56 -0.06
C THR A 185 -15.31 -0.41 -1.09
N HIS A 186 -15.48 -0.97 -2.30
CA HIS A 186 -14.46 -0.86 -3.35
C HIS A 186 -14.26 0.58 -3.82
N LEU A 187 -15.32 1.36 -3.98
CA LEU A 187 -15.21 2.77 -4.36
C LEU A 187 -14.46 3.57 -3.28
N PHE A 188 -14.82 3.38 -2.01
CA PHE A 188 -14.17 4.04 -0.88
C PHE A 188 -12.68 3.72 -0.80
N GLU A 189 -12.31 2.43 -0.86
CA GLU A 189 -10.92 1.99 -0.81
C GLU A 189 -10.09 2.52 -2.00
N ASN A 190 -10.70 2.52 -3.20
CA ASN A 190 -10.04 3.08 -4.38
C ASN A 190 -9.87 4.60 -4.29
N ILE A 191 -10.81 5.35 -3.70
CA ILE A 191 -10.63 6.79 -3.43
C ILE A 191 -9.42 6.99 -2.53
N LYS A 192 -9.33 6.24 -1.43
CA LYS A 192 -8.22 6.35 -0.46
C LYS A 192 -6.87 6.07 -1.12
N THR A 193 -6.76 4.96 -1.85
CA THR A 193 -5.51 4.58 -2.53
C THR A 193 -5.11 5.56 -3.62
N ASN A 194 -6.08 6.00 -4.46
CA ASN A 194 -5.77 6.98 -5.51
C ASN A 194 -5.43 8.37 -4.95
N THR A 195 -6.00 8.77 -3.80
CA THR A 195 -5.60 10.01 -3.11
C THR A 195 -4.14 9.94 -2.66
N LEU A 196 -3.71 8.81 -2.07
CA LEU A 196 -2.31 8.58 -1.76
C LEU A 196 -1.44 8.63 -3.04
N GLY A 197 -1.91 8.02 -4.12
CA GLY A 197 -1.25 8.02 -5.43
C GLY A 197 -1.02 9.43 -5.99
N VAL A 198 -2.01 10.32 -5.89
CA VAL A 198 -1.88 11.74 -6.29
C VAL A 198 -0.74 12.41 -5.51
N LEU A 199 -0.71 12.22 -4.19
CA LEU A 199 0.31 12.83 -3.32
C LEU A 199 1.70 12.24 -3.58
N ALA A 200 1.81 10.92 -3.70
CA ALA A 200 3.08 10.24 -4.01
C ALA A 200 3.64 10.69 -5.37
N CYS A 201 2.81 10.70 -6.42
CA CYS A 201 3.20 11.18 -7.74
C CYS A 201 3.64 12.64 -7.71
N THR A 202 2.96 13.50 -6.93
CA THR A 202 3.34 14.91 -6.79
C THR A 202 4.69 15.03 -6.07
N ALA A 203 4.87 14.35 -4.94
CA ALA A 203 6.11 14.39 -4.14
C ALA A 203 7.32 13.89 -4.93
N PHE A 204 7.20 12.76 -5.60
CA PHE A 204 8.29 12.21 -6.41
C PHE A 204 8.52 13.03 -7.68
N GLY A 205 7.46 13.56 -8.31
CA GLY A 205 7.56 14.39 -9.49
C GLY A 205 8.29 15.73 -9.25
N GLN A 206 8.18 16.30 -8.04
CA GLN A 206 8.91 17.51 -7.68
C GLN A 206 10.37 17.26 -7.26
N THR A 207 10.73 16.02 -6.90
CA THR A 207 12.07 15.68 -6.38
C THR A 207 12.94 14.90 -7.36
N THR A 208 12.37 14.27 -8.41
CA THR A 208 13.14 13.60 -9.45
C THR A 208 13.79 14.61 -10.40
N LYS A 209 15.00 14.25 -10.89
CA LYS A 209 15.70 15.01 -11.91
C LYS A 209 15.48 14.47 -13.34
N SER A 210 14.98 13.24 -13.46
CA SER A 210 14.68 12.62 -14.75
C SER A 210 13.40 13.20 -15.36
N ARG A 211 13.48 13.72 -16.57
CA ARG A 211 12.32 14.21 -17.32
C ARG A 211 11.32 13.08 -17.64
N GLU A 212 11.83 11.90 -17.92
CA GLU A 212 11.02 10.72 -18.26
C GLU A 212 10.23 10.23 -17.04
N VAL A 213 10.90 10.10 -15.89
CA VAL A 213 10.25 9.73 -14.64
C VAL A 213 9.23 10.79 -14.22
N LYS A 214 9.59 12.08 -14.34
CA LYS A 214 8.66 13.17 -14.04
C LYS A 214 7.40 13.10 -14.89
N LYS A 215 7.53 12.88 -16.20
CA LYS A 215 6.39 12.74 -17.11
C LYS A 215 5.52 11.54 -16.73
N PHE A 216 6.14 10.39 -16.44
CA PHE A 216 5.42 9.20 -15.96
C PHE A 216 4.59 9.49 -14.70
N LEU A 217 5.18 10.20 -13.72
CA LEU A 217 4.52 10.58 -12.49
C LEU A 217 3.39 11.61 -12.71
N GLU A 218 3.57 12.56 -13.62
CA GLU A 218 2.52 13.50 -14.03
C GLU A 218 1.32 12.77 -14.65
N ASP A 219 1.56 11.82 -15.53
CA ASP A 219 0.51 10.99 -16.13
C ASP A 219 -0.20 10.13 -15.06
N GLY A 220 0.54 9.51 -14.14
CA GLY A 220 0.01 8.74 -13.01
C GLY A 220 -0.85 9.60 -12.08
N LYS A 221 -0.39 10.83 -11.77
CA LYS A 221 -1.17 11.81 -10.99
C LYS A 221 -2.52 12.11 -11.64
N HIS A 222 -2.52 12.45 -12.95
CA HIS A 222 -3.76 12.75 -13.67
C HIS A 222 -4.75 11.57 -13.69
N ILE A 223 -4.24 10.34 -13.84
CA ILE A 223 -5.06 9.12 -13.77
C ILE A 223 -5.69 8.98 -12.39
N SER A 224 -4.90 9.10 -11.33
CA SER A 224 -5.36 9.02 -9.95
C SER A 224 -6.39 10.11 -9.61
N GLU A 225 -6.16 11.36 -10.00
CA GLU A 225 -7.12 12.47 -9.85
C GLU A 225 -8.45 12.20 -10.57
N LYS A 226 -8.38 11.62 -11.78
CA LYS A 226 -9.57 11.22 -12.53
C LYS A 226 -10.35 10.14 -11.80
N HIS A 227 -9.67 9.12 -11.25
CA HIS A 227 -10.30 8.04 -10.48
C HIS A 227 -10.96 8.58 -9.22
N VAL A 228 -10.25 9.39 -8.42
CA VAL A 228 -10.82 10.04 -7.23
C VAL A 228 -12.12 10.76 -7.57
N ARG A 229 -12.12 11.59 -8.63
CA ARG A 229 -13.28 12.35 -9.06
C ARG A 229 -14.47 11.47 -9.47
N ILE A 230 -14.21 10.42 -10.26
CA ILE A 230 -15.25 9.52 -10.77
C ILE A 230 -15.87 8.72 -9.61
N PHE A 231 -15.03 8.16 -8.73
CA PHE A 231 -15.50 7.32 -7.62
C PHE A 231 -16.21 8.14 -6.54
N THR A 232 -15.70 9.33 -6.22
CA THR A 232 -16.37 10.30 -5.33
C THR A 232 -17.74 10.68 -5.87
N LYS A 233 -17.83 11.00 -7.16
CA LYS A 233 -19.12 11.33 -7.79
C LYS A 233 -20.11 10.18 -7.66
N ALA A 234 -19.68 8.93 -7.88
CA ALA A 234 -20.54 7.76 -7.76
C ALA A 234 -21.10 7.58 -6.35
N LEU A 235 -20.32 7.86 -5.31
CA LEU A 235 -20.79 7.82 -3.91
C LEU A 235 -21.74 8.97 -3.59
N ILE A 236 -21.43 10.21 -4.01
CA ILE A 236 -22.27 11.39 -3.78
C ILE A 236 -23.64 11.23 -4.44
N GLU A 237 -23.73 10.63 -5.63
CA GLU A 237 -24.99 10.34 -6.31
C GLU A 237 -25.88 9.35 -5.54
N MET A 238 -25.36 8.70 -4.50
CA MET A 238 -26.08 7.81 -3.58
C MET A 238 -26.24 8.42 -2.18
N ASP A 239 -26.08 9.72 -2.04
CA ASP A 239 -26.09 10.44 -0.75
C ASP A 239 -25.03 9.93 0.25
N ILE A 240 -23.94 9.33 -0.26
CA ILE A 240 -22.81 8.88 0.53
C ILE A 240 -21.68 9.90 0.36
N THR A 241 -21.35 10.61 1.42
CA THR A 241 -20.19 11.51 1.43
C THR A 241 -18.96 10.72 1.81
N PRO A 242 -17.96 10.56 0.92
CA PRO A 242 -16.70 9.95 1.30
C PRO A 242 -15.96 10.91 2.23
N SER A 243 -15.63 10.43 3.42
CA SER A 243 -14.72 11.16 4.30
C SER A 243 -13.34 11.18 3.65
N MET A 244 -12.77 12.36 3.47
CA MET A 244 -11.40 12.53 3.00
C MET A 244 -10.59 13.16 4.11
N ASN A 245 -9.38 12.70 4.28
CA ASN A 245 -8.47 13.31 5.23
C ASN A 245 -7.69 14.42 4.54
N HIS A 246 -7.81 15.63 5.06
CA HIS A 246 -7.14 16.81 4.53
C HIS A 246 -5.73 17.03 5.08
N ASP A 247 -5.33 16.25 6.09
CA ASP A 247 -4.04 16.44 6.77
C ASP A 247 -2.86 15.74 6.08
N MET A 248 -3.14 14.88 5.10
CA MET A 248 -2.09 14.34 4.24
C MET A 248 -1.53 15.46 3.38
N ALA A 249 -0.29 15.83 3.61
CA ALA A 249 0.39 16.87 2.86
C ALA A 249 1.78 16.44 2.44
N ILE A 250 2.25 17.06 1.38
CA ILE A 250 3.64 17.07 0.96
C ILE A 250 4.19 18.47 1.13
N THR A 251 5.47 18.58 1.43
CA THR A 251 6.15 19.88 1.54
C THR A 251 6.51 20.41 0.13
N ASP A 252 7.04 21.60 0.08
CA ASP A 252 7.55 22.23 -1.15
C ASP A 252 9.01 21.84 -1.47
N SER A 253 9.58 20.85 -0.73
CA SER A 253 10.94 20.38 -0.95
C SER A 253 11.12 19.82 -2.37
N THR A 254 12.16 20.31 -3.06
CA THR A 254 12.58 19.82 -4.38
C THR A 254 13.88 18.99 -4.32
N THR A 255 14.37 18.73 -3.10
CA THR A 255 15.57 17.94 -2.89
C THR A 255 15.30 16.47 -3.25
N THR A 256 16.17 15.88 -4.07
CA THR A 256 16.05 14.45 -4.40
C THR A 256 16.21 13.60 -3.15
N VAL A 257 15.15 12.84 -2.83
CA VAL A 257 15.11 11.94 -1.65
C VAL A 257 15.43 10.51 -2.05
N PHE A 258 14.82 10.03 -3.15
CA PHE A 258 14.96 8.64 -3.60
C PHE A 258 15.53 8.57 -5.00
N SER A 259 16.21 7.45 -5.31
CA SER A 259 16.63 7.17 -6.68
C SER A 259 15.43 6.97 -7.61
N ASP A 260 15.57 7.32 -8.87
CA ASP A 260 14.53 7.06 -9.88
C ASP A 260 14.18 5.57 -9.98
N LYS A 261 15.17 4.68 -9.80
CA LYS A 261 14.96 3.22 -9.74
C LYS A 261 14.01 2.84 -8.62
N LEU A 262 14.18 3.39 -7.41
CA LEU A 262 13.33 3.13 -6.27
C LEU A 262 11.92 3.68 -6.51
N ILE A 263 11.80 4.92 -6.98
CA ILE A 263 10.52 5.56 -7.30
C ILE A 263 9.74 4.71 -8.31
N MET A 264 10.36 4.33 -9.42
CA MET A 264 9.69 3.55 -10.47
C MET A 264 9.25 2.17 -9.98
N TYR A 265 10.07 1.50 -9.15
CA TYR A 265 9.68 0.23 -8.57
C TYR A 265 8.51 0.39 -7.59
N LEU A 266 8.54 1.37 -6.70
CA LEU A 266 7.45 1.66 -5.78
C LEU A 266 6.13 1.92 -6.55
N MET A 267 6.17 2.75 -7.57
CA MET A 267 4.98 3.07 -8.38
C MET A 267 4.46 1.87 -9.19
N SER A 268 5.26 0.85 -9.41
CA SER A 268 4.82 -0.39 -10.08
C SER A 268 4.11 -1.39 -9.15
N VAL A 269 4.24 -1.23 -7.83
CA VAL A 269 3.66 -2.12 -6.82
C VAL A 269 2.57 -1.46 -5.96
N LEU A 270 2.38 -0.14 -6.11
CA LEU A 270 1.25 0.62 -5.57
C LEU A 270 -0.01 0.46 -6.44
#